data_1b346d56d0e58ec66b4f901a939578c9
#
_entry.id   1b346d56d0e58ec66b4f901a939578c9
#
_cell.length_a   1.000
_cell.length_b   1.000
_cell.length_c   1.000
_cell.angle_alpha   90.00
_cell.angle_beta   90.00
_cell.angle_gamma   90.00
#
_symmetry.space_group_name_H-M   'P 1'
#
loop_
_entity.id
_entity.type
_entity.pdbx_description
1 polymer ?
#
loop_
_entity_poly.entity_id
_entity_poly.type
_entity_poly.pdbx_seq_one_letter_code
_entity_poly.pdbx_strand_id
1 'polypeptide(L)'
;MGSPVYYGQPNGAVMAVLQRAFFSGAKVQNKPAAAVAVCRRGGATAAYQTLNMIFEMMNMPVVTSQYWNIAYGLAPGEATQDTEGMQTMCTLADNMAWLLKKIHADGQPDYPEREPWQGMNFIR
;
A
#
# COMPACT_ATOMS: atom_id res chain seq x y z
N MET A 1 -3.80 3.29 -0.03
CA MET A 1 -4.49 2.84 1.21
C MET A 1 -3.84 3.50 2.41
N GLY A 2 -4.61 4.23 3.22
CA GLY A 2 -4.11 4.87 4.43
C GLY A 2 -4.74 4.28 5.70
N SER A 3 -3.98 4.22 6.79
CA SER A 3 -4.48 3.78 8.08
C SER A 3 -3.83 4.54 9.24
N PRO A 4 -4.60 4.91 10.27
CA PRO A 4 -4.02 5.24 11.56
C PRO A 4 -3.39 3.99 12.18
N VAL A 5 -2.46 4.21 13.10
CA VAL A 5 -1.74 3.14 13.80
C VAL A 5 -2.33 2.93 15.18
N TYR A 6 -2.75 1.72 15.45
CA TYR A 6 -3.22 1.28 16.76
C TYR A 6 -2.41 0.06 17.23
N TYR A 7 -1.71 0.21 18.37
CA TYR A 7 -0.86 -0.86 18.92
C TYR A 7 0.15 -1.44 17.89
N GLY A 8 0.72 -0.59 17.06
CA GLY A 8 1.68 -0.99 16.03
C GLY A 8 1.07 -1.66 14.79
N GLN A 9 -0.26 -1.66 14.66
CA GLN A 9 -0.98 -2.30 13.56
C GLN A 9 -1.86 -1.28 12.81
N PRO A 10 -2.19 -1.55 11.54
CA PRO A 10 -3.25 -0.83 10.86
C PRO A 10 -4.60 -0.99 11.58
N ASN A 11 -5.52 -0.10 11.32
CA ASN A 11 -6.89 -0.23 11.83
C ASN A 11 -7.49 -1.59 11.45
N GLY A 12 -8.02 -2.32 12.44
CA GLY A 12 -8.56 -3.66 12.25
C GLY A 12 -9.71 -3.73 11.22
N ALA A 13 -10.55 -2.69 11.15
CA ALA A 13 -11.63 -2.63 10.16
C ALA A 13 -11.08 -2.53 8.72
N VAL A 14 -10.02 -1.73 8.51
CA VAL A 14 -9.33 -1.65 7.21
C VAL A 14 -8.78 -3.02 6.81
N MET A 15 -8.11 -3.70 7.74
CA MET A 15 -7.55 -5.03 7.50
C MET A 15 -8.64 -6.06 7.18
N ALA A 16 -9.74 -6.06 7.90
CA ALA A 16 -10.86 -6.96 7.64
C ALA A 16 -11.46 -6.74 6.24
N VAL A 17 -11.63 -5.48 5.81
CA VAL A 17 -12.13 -5.15 4.47
C VAL A 17 -11.15 -5.62 3.39
N LEU A 18 -9.86 -5.32 3.54
CA LEU A 18 -8.83 -5.71 2.56
C LEU A 18 -8.73 -7.22 2.41
N GLN A 19 -8.61 -7.95 3.52
CA GLN A 19 -8.52 -9.40 3.51
C GLN A 19 -9.75 -10.03 2.86
N ARG A 20 -10.94 -9.53 3.19
CA ARG A 20 -12.19 -10.04 2.62
C ARG A 20 -12.29 -9.76 1.13
N ALA A 21 -11.98 -8.53 0.70
CA ALA A 21 -12.03 -8.16 -0.71
C ALA A 21 -11.05 -8.99 -1.54
N PHE A 22 -9.84 -9.18 -1.07
CA PHE A 22 -8.81 -9.93 -1.82
C PHE A 22 -9.07 -11.44 -1.81
N PHE A 23 -9.51 -11.98 -0.67
CA PHE A 23 -9.94 -13.38 -0.60
C PHE A 23 -11.14 -13.69 -1.50
N SER A 24 -12.05 -12.72 -1.68
CA SER A 24 -13.20 -12.86 -2.58
C SER A 24 -12.86 -12.75 -4.07
N GLY A 25 -11.58 -12.66 -4.43
CA GLY A 25 -11.14 -12.66 -5.83
C GLY A 25 -11.15 -11.28 -6.49
N ALA A 26 -10.95 -10.20 -5.74
CA ALA A 26 -10.80 -8.87 -6.32
C ALA A 26 -9.68 -8.85 -7.37
N LYS A 27 -10.00 -8.37 -8.57
CA LYS A 27 -9.04 -8.28 -9.70
C LYS A 27 -8.14 -7.07 -9.54
N VAL A 28 -7.09 -7.21 -8.74
CA VAL A 28 -6.14 -6.13 -8.38
C VAL A 28 -4.71 -6.36 -8.88
N GLN A 29 -4.42 -7.53 -9.41
CA GLN A 29 -3.08 -7.88 -9.90
C GLN A 29 -2.56 -6.83 -10.89
N ASN A 30 -1.29 -6.51 -10.78
CA ASN A 30 -0.57 -5.53 -11.60
C ASN A 30 -1.06 -4.07 -11.44
N LYS A 31 -2.09 -3.81 -10.63
CA LYS A 31 -2.50 -2.45 -10.30
C LYS A 31 -1.56 -1.86 -9.26
N PRO A 32 -0.96 -0.69 -9.50
CA PRO A 32 -0.12 -0.03 -8.51
C PRO A 32 -0.86 0.25 -7.21
N ALA A 33 -0.19 0.01 -6.10
CA ALA A 33 -0.72 0.27 -4.77
C ALA A 33 0.30 1.01 -3.91
N ALA A 34 -0.18 1.71 -2.89
CA ALA A 34 0.67 2.32 -1.89
C ALA A 34 0.01 2.26 -0.52
N ALA A 35 0.80 1.98 0.51
CA ALA A 35 0.42 2.13 1.91
C ALA A 35 0.81 3.50 2.44
N VAL A 36 0.02 4.02 3.36
CA VAL A 36 0.33 5.21 4.17
C VAL A 36 -0.05 4.91 5.60
N ALA A 37 0.85 5.16 6.54
CA ALA A 37 0.57 5.04 7.97
C ALA A 37 0.65 6.40 8.67
N VAL A 38 -0.31 6.70 9.53
CA VAL A 38 -0.30 7.91 10.35
C VAL A 38 -0.31 7.51 11.82
N CYS A 39 0.66 8.01 12.57
CA CYS A 39 0.72 7.73 14.02
C CYS A 39 1.18 8.95 14.82
N ARG A 40 0.92 8.88 16.13
CA ARG A 40 1.43 9.88 17.07
C ARG A 40 2.96 9.81 17.24
N ARG A 41 3.52 8.59 17.36
CA ARG A 41 4.92 8.40 17.75
C ARG A 41 5.55 7.11 17.24
N GLY A 42 5.08 5.95 17.66
CA GLY A 42 5.68 4.66 17.38
C GLY A 42 4.73 3.68 16.71
N GLY A 43 5.28 2.63 16.09
CA GLY A 43 4.52 1.55 15.45
C GLY A 43 4.11 1.80 14.00
N ALA A 44 4.40 2.96 13.43
CA ALA A 44 4.02 3.28 12.04
C ALA A 44 4.70 2.35 11.04
N THR A 45 5.98 2.04 11.23
CA THR A 45 6.73 1.15 10.34
C THR A 45 6.11 -0.25 10.29
N ALA A 46 5.72 -0.80 11.44
CA ALA A 46 5.07 -2.11 11.51
C ALA A 46 3.71 -2.11 10.79
N ALA A 47 2.90 -1.09 11.03
CA ALA A 47 1.61 -0.92 10.36
C ALA A 47 1.77 -0.71 8.84
N TYR A 48 2.73 0.10 8.43
CA TYR A 48 3.07 0.32 7.03
C TYR A 48 3.46 -0.98 6.32
N GLN A 49 4.34 -1.78 6.92
CA GLN A 49 4.75 -3.06 6.35
C GLN A 49 3.60 -4.07 6.31
N THR A 50 2.75 -4.10 7.33
CA THR A 50 1.57 -4.97 7.35
C THR A 50 0.63 -4.69 6.17
N LEU A 51 0.44 -3.41 5.80
CA LEU A 51 -0.36 -3.04 4.62
C LEU A 51 0.34 -3.45 3.32
N ASN A 52 1.65 -3.24 3.20
CA ASN A 52 2.41 -3.58 2.00
C ASN A 52 2.41 -5.09 1.73
N MET A 53 2.57 -5.93 2.75
CA MET A 53 2.53 -7.40 2.62
C MET A 53 1.26 -7.88 1.90
N ILE A 54 0.12 -7.23 2.12
CA ILE A 54 -1.12 -7.59 1.44
C ILE A 54 -1.05 -7.26 -0.05
N PHE A 55 -0.49 -6.12 -0.43
CA PHE A 55 -0.32 -5.73 -1.83
C PHE A 55 0.68 -6.64 -2.55
N GLU A 56 1.79 -6.97 -1.90
CA GLU A 56 2.81 -7.89 -2.42
C GLU A 56 2.21 -9.28 -2.69
N MET A 57 1.46 -9.83 -1.72
CA MET A 57 0.75 -11.10 -1.88
C MET A 57 -0.21 -11.09 -3.07
N MET A 58 -0.83 -9.94 -3.36
CA MET A 58 -1.77 -9.78 -4.47
C MET A 58 -1.10 -9.45 -5.80
N ASN A 59 0.23 -9.52 -5.89
CA ASN A 59 1.02 -9.17 -7.09
C ASN A 59 0.73 -7.74 -7.58
N MET A 60 0.68 -6.80 -6.67
CA MET A 60 0.51 -5.39 -6.97
C MET A 60 1.86 -4.69 -6.86
N PRO A 61 2.29 -3.89 -7.86
CA PRO A 61 3.48 -3.05 -7.72
C PRO A 61 3.29 -2.06 -6.57
N VAL A 62 4.15 -2.13 -5.56
CA VAL A 62 4.11 -1.20 -4.42
C VAL A 62 4.87 0.07 -4.79
N VAL A 63 4.16 1.19 -4.79
CA VAL A 63 4.74 2.50 -5.08
C VAL A 63 5.33 3.09 -3.80
N THR A 64 6.58 3.48 -3.90
CA THR A 64 7.33 4.12 -2.82
C THR A 64 7.46 5.63 -3.06
N SER A 65 7.94 6.32 -2.05
CA SER A 65 8.35 7.73 -2.12
C SER A 65 9.85 7.86 -1.86
N GLN A 66 10.27 9.01 -1.38
CA GLN A 66 11.66 9.25 -0.97
C GLN A 66 12.03 8.60 0.37
N TYR A 67 11.02 8.20 1.15
CA TYR A 67 11.16 7.49 2.43
C TYR A 67 9.93 6.61 2.66
N TRP A 68 9.77 5.99 3.82
CA TRP A 68 8.55 5.27 4.16
C TRP A 68 7.36 6.23 4.19
N ASN A 69 6.24 5.82 3.64
CA ASN A 69 5.04 6.66 3.54
C ASN A 69 4.35 6.78 4.92
N ILE A 70 4.95 7.52 5.80
CA ILE A 70 4.53 7.73 7.18
C ILE A 70 4.38 9.24 7.41
N ALA A 71 3.34 9.62 8.15
CA ALA A 71 3.18 10.97 8.68
C ALA A 71 2.84 10.89 10.16
N TYR A 72 3.18 11.95 10.90
CA TYR A 72 3.01 12.01 12.34
C TYR A 72 1.99 13.07 12.74
N GLY A 73 1.11 12.73 13.66
CA GLY A 73 0.12 13.64 14.24
C GLY A 73 -0.76 12.89 15.24
N LEU A 74 -1.25 13.60 16.25
CA LEU A 74 -2.13 13.09 17.28
C LEU A 74 -3.55 13.67 17.15
N ALA A 75 -3.65 14.99 17.15
CA ALA A 75 -4.92 15.69 17.04
C ALA A 75 -5.33 15.91 15.57
N PRO A 76 -6.60 16.14 15.28
CA PRO A 76 -7.07 16.48 13.95
C PRO A 76 -6.28 17.66 13.35
N GLY A 77 -5.77 17.48 12.15
CA GLY A 77 -4.98 18.48 11.42
C GLY A 77 -3.49 18.50 11.72
N GLU A 78 -3.00 17.84 12.76
CA GLU A 78 -1.56 17.83 13.07
C GLU A 78 -0.71 17.11 12.02
N ALA A 79 -1.20 16.01 11.44
CA ALA A 79 -0.46 15.28 10.42
C ALA A 79 -0.16 16.14 9.18
N THR A 80 -0.96 17.14 8.89
CA THR A 80 -0.69 18.10 7.78
C THR A 80 0.38 19.13 8.12
N GLN A 81 0.81 19.20 9.37
CA GLN A 81 1.89 20.06 9.84
C GLN A 81 3.24 19.32 9.88
N ASP A 82 3.23 18.02 9.69
CA ASP A 82 4.44 17.20 9.51
C ASP A 82 5.03 17.47 8.12
N THR A 83 5.97 18.39 8.06
CA THR A 83 6.58 18.85 6.80
C THR A 83 7.25 17.71 6.04
N GLU A 84 8.00 16.85 6.73
CA GLU A 84 8.66 15.69 6.09
C GLU A 84 7.64 14.66 5.62
N GLY A 85 6.64 14.35 6.45
CA GLY A 85 5.54 13.47 6.08
C GLY A 85 4.79 14.00 4.86
N MET A 86 4.50 15.30 4.77
CA MET A 86 3.83 15.91 3.62
C MET A 86 4.70 15.87 2.36
N GLN A 87 6.01 16.14 2.45
CA GLN A 87 6.92 15.96 1.32
C GLN A 87 6.94 14.52 0.81
N THR A 88 6.96 13.57 1.73
CA THR A 88 6.88 12.13 1.42
C THR A 88 5.58 11.79 0.68
N MET A 89 4.44 12.35 1.11
CA MET A 89 3.15 12.15 0.43
C MET A 89 3.12 12.80 -0.97
N CYS A 90 3.70 13.98 -1.15
CA CYS A 90 3.80 14.61 -2.45
C CYS A 90 4.65 13.76 -3.42
N THR A 91 5.83 13.31 -2.97
CA THR A 91 6.69 12.44 -3.77
C THR A 91 5.99 11.11 -4.11
N LEU A 92 5.24 10.52 -3.16
CA LEU A 92 4.42 9.35 -3.42
C LEU A 92 3.39 9.59 -4.53
N ALA A 93 2.72 10.73 -4.49
CA ALA A 93 1.72 11.10 -5.50
C ALA A 93 2.34 11.25 -6.88
N ASP A 94 3.51 11.90 -6.96
CA ASP A 94 4.24 12.07 -8.21
C ASP A 94 4.72 10.74 -8.78
N ASN A 95 5.28 9.87 -7.95
CA ASN A 95 5.72 8.53 -8.34
C ASN A 95 4.54 7.66 -8.81
N MET A 96 3.41 7.71 -8.13
CA MET A 96 2.19 7.01 -8.53
C MET A 96 1.69 7.52 -9.89
N ALA A 97 1.62 8.84 -10.06
CA ALA A 97 1.19 9.45 -11.31
C ALA A 97 2.13 9.10 -12.47
N TRP A 98 3.44 9.13 -12.22
CA TRP A 98 4.45 8.73 -13.21
C TRP A 98 4.27 7.27 -13.61
N LEU A 99 4.16 6.35 -12.65
CA LEU A 99 4.01 4.92 -12.93
C LEU A 99 2.72 4.62 -13.69
N LEU A 100 1.59 5.21 -13.27
CA LEU A 100 0.31 5.05 -13.96
C LEU A 100 0.36 5.55 -15.41
N LYS A 101 1.01 6.69 -15.66
CA LYS A 101 1.22 7.21 -17.02
C LYS A 101 2.06 6.25 -17.86
N LYS A 102 3.08 5.60 -17.28
CA LYS A 102 3.91 4.62 -17.98
C LYS A 102 3.16 3.33 -18.30
N ILE A 103 2.38 2.82 -17.35
CA ILE A 103 1.56 1.62 -17.55
C ILE A 103 0.53 1.81 -18.67
N HIS A 104 0.00 3.04 -18.82
CA HIS A 104 -1.06 3.35 -19.78
C HIS A 104 -0.59 4.15 -21.02
N ALA A 105 0.73 4.21 -21.27
CA ALA A 105 1.29 5.05 -22.33
C ALA A 105 0.76 4.69 -23.73
N ASP A 106 0.56 3.40 -24.00
CA ASP A 106 0.14 2.87 -25.29
C ASP A 106 -1.35 2.42 -25.32
N GLY A 107 -2.15 2.92 -24.38
CA GLY A 107 -3.56 2.58 -24.27
C GLY A 107 -3.83 1.48 -23.24
N GLN A 108 -4.15 0.25 -23.67
CA GLN A 108 -4.36 -0.86 -22.71
C GLN A 108 -3.02 -1.37 -22.19
N PRO A 109 -2.91 -1.59 -20.87
CA PRO A 109 -1.68 -2.13 -20.29
C PRO A 109 -1.36 -3.52 -20.82
N ASP A 110 -0.13 -3.69 -21.26
CA ASP A 110 0.43 -5.02 -21.61
C ASP A 110 1.12 -5.59 -20.36
N TYR A 111 0.39 -6.36 -19.58
CA TYR A 111 0.91 -7.00 -18.39
C TYR A 111 1.59 -8.34 -18.70
N PRO A 112 2.67 -8.69 -17.98
CA PRO A 112 3.31 -9.98 -18.13
C PRO A 112 2.33 -11.14 -17.94
N GLU A 113 2.38 -12.11 -18.85
CA GLU A 113 1.64 -13.34 -18.71
C GLU A 113 2.14 -14.15 -17.50
N ARG A 114 1.25 -14.76 -16.78
CA ARG A 114 1.59 -15.56 -15.61
C ARG A 114 1.70 -17.03 -15.96
N GLU A 115 2.68 -17.68 -15.38
CA GLU A 115 2.71 -19.12 -15.35
C GLU A 115 1.49 -19.69 -14.61
N PRO A 116 1.00 -20.87 -15.01
CA PRO A 116 -0.04 -21.57 -14.26
C PRO A 116 0.40 -21.82 -12.82
N TRP A 117 -0.48 -21.52 -11.88
CA TRP A 117 -0.18 -21.70 -10.46
C TRP A 117 0.07 -23.17 -10.12
N GLN A 118 1.22 -23.45 -9.53
CA GLN A 118 1.56 -24.74 -8.95
C GLN A 118 1.59 -24.60 -7.43
N GLY A 119 0.57 -25.11 -6.75
CA GLY A 119 0.49 -25.04 -5.31
C GLY A 119 1.58 -25.86 -4.62
N MET A 120 2.01 -25.42 -3.44
CA MET A 120 2.92 -26.19 -2.60
C MET A 120 2.27 -27.50 -2.17
N ASN A 121 2.99 -28.62 -2.27
CA ASN A 121 2.47 -29.98 -2.24
C ASN A 121 2.92 -30.77 -1.00
N PHE A 122 3.36 -30.09 0.06
CA PHE A 122 3.87 -30.74 1.27
C PHE A 122 2.79 -31.19 2.25
N ILE A 123 1.56 -30.64 2.12
CA ILE A 123 0.43 -31.00 2.96
C ILE A 123 -0.59 -31.67 2.07
N ARG A 124 -0.85 -32.93 2.31
CA ARG A 124 -1.83 -33.77 1.61
C ARG A 124 -2.98 -34.10 2.54
#